data_5014c09d6761eaf554a676fb09f641a5
#
_entry.id   5014c09d6761eaf554a676fb09f641a5
#
_cell.length_a   1.000
_cell.length_b   1.000
_cell.length_c   1.000
_cell.angle_alpha   90.00
_cell.angle_beta   90.00
_cell.angle_gamma   90.00
#
_symmetry.space_group_name_H-M   'P 1'
#
loop_
_entity.id
_entity.type
_entity.pdbx_description
1 polymer ?
#
loop_
_entity_poly.entity_id
_entity_poly.type
_entity_poly.pdbx_seq_one_letter_code
_entity_poly.pdbx_strand_id
1 'polypeptide(L)'
;MAAAVIVNLYAGAGAARRRWPAVARLLAERLGPLAAHFTEGPGHATLLAHQLAGTGFDPLIAAGGDGTWNEVVNGILSSGSSARLGLLPLAKGGDFARSIGLAGPRHAVETLAAGEVRKVDVVRVRFRGPAGEGRERHFINIASFGLGAEAALRVRGWNRFLPGRARYLAAALPTLAAGRGFDARLWLDDAAPIEFNATTVALANGRYHGGGILIAPQAAIDDGLIDVTLVERVGLAEVAANLRLLYSGDIYSHPKVHHWRAVRVRAEAEPAAPLELDGEPVGTLPLEAEVLPRALRLISPAATAP
;
A
#
# COMPACT_ATOMS: atom_id res chain seq x y z
N MET A 1 6.63 -13.91 -24.49
CA MET A 1 5.80 -14.51 -23.41
C MET A 1 4.43 -13.87 -23.49
N ALA A 2 3.36 -14.61 -23.17
CA ALA A 2 2.00 -14.09 -23.21
C ALA A 2 1.76 -13.22 -21.95
N ALA A 3 1.09 -12.08 -22.13
CA ALA A 3 0.66 -11.24 -21.01
C ALA A 3 -0.72 -11.67 -20.50
N ALA A 4 -0.97 -11.53 -19.21
CA ALA A 4 -2.27 -11.78 -18.61
C ALA A 4 -2.72 -10.61 -17.73
N VAL A 5 -4.04 -10.41 -17.65
CA VAL A 5 -4.66 -9.38 -16.82
C VAL A 5 -5.49 -10.05 -15.72
N ILE A 6 -5.16 -9.75 -14.46
CA ILE A 6 -5.93 -10.17 -13.29
C ILE A 6 -6.87 -9.02 -12.92
N VAL A 7 -8.18 -9.26 -13.01
CA VAL A 7 -9.20 -8.21 -12.93
C VAL A 7 -10.07 -8.38 -11.70
N ASN A 8 -10.06 -7.38 -10.81
CA ASN A 8 -10.97 -7.30 -9.68
C ASN A 8 -12.13 -6.33 -9.99
N LEU A 9 -13.26 -6.87 -10.44
CA LEU A 9 -14.46 -6.08 -10.76
C LEU A 9 -15.14 -5.45 -9.55
N TYR A 10 -14.82 -5.89 -8.32
CA TYR A 10 -15.38 -5.38 -7.08
C TYR A 10 -14.60 -4.17 -6.54
N ALA A 11 -13.42 -3.92 -7.07
CA ALA A 11 -12.58 -2.81 -6.62
C ALA A 11 -13.29 -1.45 -6.75
N GLY A 12 -13.02 -0.56 -5.79
CA GLY A 12 -13.58 0.78 -5.75
C GLY A 12 -15.11 0.80 -5.63
N ALA A 13 -15.70 -0.09 -4.83
CA ALA A 13 -17.15 -0.23 -4.66
C ALA A 13 -17.91 -0.45 -5.98
N GLY A 14 -17.35 -1.28 -6.87
CA GLY A 14 -17.93 -1.61 -8.19
C GLY A 14 -17.60 -0.58 -9.28
N ALA A 15 -16.76 0.41 -9.01
CA ALA A 15 -16.29 1.32 -10.06
C ALA A 15 -15.50 0.58 -11.14
N ALA A 16 -14.74 -0.45 -10.75
CA ALA A 16 -13.98 -1.29 -11.66
C ALA A 16 -14.88 -1.98 -12.70
N ARG A 17 -16.02 -2.55 -12.29
CA ARG A 17 -16.98 -3.19 -13.20
C ARG A 17 -17.47 -2.23 -14.29
N ARG A 18 -17.74 -0.97 -13.93
CA ARG A 18 -18.20 0.04 -14.92
C ARG A 18 -17.11 0.49 -15.88
N ARG A 19 -15.85 0.54 -15.42
CA ARG A 19 -14.72 1.02 -16.22
C ARG A 19 -14.09 -0.06 -17.07
N TRP A 20 -14.14 -1.30 -16.64
CA TRP A 20 -13.44 -2.42 -17.27
C TRP A 20 -13.72 -2.55 -18.77
N PRO A 21 -14.97 -2.51 -19.28
CA PRO A 21 -15.21 -2.70 -20.73
C PRO A 21 -14.48 -1.69 -21.61
N ALA A 22 -14.44 -0.42 -21.20
CA ALA A 22 -13.74 0.62 -21.95
C ALA A 22 -12.21 0.47 -21.87
N VAL A 23 -11.72 0.11 -20.68
CA VAL A 23 -10.28 -0.08 -20.42
C VAL A 23 -9.77 -1.34 -21.12
N ALA A 24 -10.54 -2.43 -21.12
CA ALA A 24 -10.20 -3.67 -21.83
C ALA A 24 -10.06 -3.44 -23.35
N ARG A 25 -10.95 -2.63 -23.93
CA ARG A 25 -10.85 -2.24 -25.33
C ARG A 25 -9.55 -1.48 -25.60
N LEU A 26 -9.24 -0.47 -24.76
CA LEU A 26 -8.03 0.31 -24.90
C LEU A 26 -6.75 -0.54 -24.74
N LEU A 27 -6.76 -1.49 -23.80
CA LEU A 27 -5.67 -2.46 -23.65
C LEU A 27 -5.48 -3.31 -24.90
N ALA A 28 -6.58 -3.85 -25.46
CA ALA A 28 -6.53 -4.66 -26.67
C ALA A 28 -6.04 -3.88 -27.89
N GLU A 29 -6.41 -2.60 -28.01
CA GLU A 29 -5.95 -1.70 -29.07
C GLU A 29 -4.44 -1.41 -28.99
N ARG A 30 -3.88 -1.32 -27.77
CA ARG A 30 -2.49 -0.93 -27.56
C ARG A 30 -1.52 -2.10 -27.38
N LEU A 31 -1.97 -3.19 -26.78
CA LEU A 31 -1.13 -4.35 -26.41
C LEU A 31 -1.51 -5.63 -27.16
N GLY A 32 -2.57 -5.59 -27.97
CA GLY A 32 -3.16 -6.77 -28.57
C GLY A 32 -4.07 -7.55 -27.60
N PRO A 33 -4.61 -8.71 -28.03
CA PRO A 33 -5.49 -9.51 -27.19
C PRO A 33 -4.74 -10.07 -25.99
N LEU A 34 -5.33 -9.92 -24.80
CA LEU A 34 -4.79 -10.37 -23.52
C LEU A 34 -5.75 -11.36 -22.84
N ALA A 35 -5.20 -12.36 -22.16
CA ALA A 35 -5.97 -13.25 -21.32
C ALA A 35 -6.43 -12.51 -20.04
N ALA A 36 -7.75 -12.38 -19.85
CA ALA A 36 -8.33 -11.75 -18.67
C ALA A 36 -8.84 -12.80 -17.67
N HIS A 37 -8.34 -12.74 -16.44
CA HIS A 37 -8.71 -13.62 -15.32
C HIS A 37 -9.41 -12.78 -14.24
N PHE A 38 -10.62 -13.15 -13.88
CA PHE A 38 -11.44 -12.38 -12.93
C PHE A 38 -11.31 -12.96 -11.53
N THR A 39 -11.13 -12.06 -10.54
CA THR A 39 -11.11 -12.48 -9.13
C THR A 39 -12.52 -12.74 -8.62
N GLU A 40 -12.69 -13.75 -7.77
CA GLU A 40 -13.95 -14.15 -7.18
C GLU A 40 -14.11 -13.61 -5.75
N GLY A 41 -12.99 -13.32 -5.06
CA GLY A 41 -13.00 -12.81 -3.69
C GLY A 41 -11.62 -12.43 -3.18
N PRO A 42 -11.53 -12.07 -1.89
CA PRO A 42 -10.24 -11.77 -1.24
C PRO A 42 -9.27 -12.95 -1.32
N GLY A 43 -8.00 -12.66 -1.61
CA GLY A 43 -6.94 -13.65 -1.77
C GLY A 43 -6.90 -14.35 -3.15
N HIS A 44 -7.96 -14.24 -3.96
CA HIS A 44 -7.99 -14.94 -5.26
C HIS A 44 -7.00 -14.33 -6.28
N ALA A 45 -6.73 -13.02 -6.20
CA ALA A 45 -5.71 -12.41 -7.06
C ALA A 45 -4.30 -12.94 -6.74
N THR A 46 -4.01 -13.30 -5.49
CA THR A 46 -2.75 -13.94 -5.09
C THR A 46 -2.61 -15.33 -5.74
N LEU A 47 -3.67 -16.14 -5.68
CA LEU A 47 -3.68 -17.48 -6.28
C LEU A 47 -3.50 -17.42 -7.81
N LEU A 48 -4.26 -16.55 -8.48
CA LEU A 48 -4.15 -16.35 -9.92
C LEU A 48 -2.74 -15.87 -10.31
N ALA A 49 -2.19 -14.89 -9.59
CA ALA A 49 -0.86 -14.37 -9.87
C ALA A 49 0.22 -15.43 -9.68
N HIS A 50 0.14 -16.23 -8.62
CA HIS A 50 1.04 -17.36 -8.38
C HIS A 50 1.02 -18.37 -9.53
N GLN A 51 -0.17 -18.80 -9.94
CA GLN A 51 -0.35 -19.77 -11.02
C GLN A 51 0.15 -19.22 -12.36
N LEU A 52 -0.27 -18.01 -12.74
CA LEU A 52 0.08 -17.41 -14.03
C LEU A 52 1.57 -17.08 -14.12
N ALA A 53 2.17 -16.53 -13.06
CA ALA A 53 3.61 -16.30 -13.02
C ALA A 53 4.42 -17.59 -13.09
N GLY A 54 3.97 -18.65 -12.41
CA GLY A 54 4.59 -19.97 -12.43
C GLY A 54 4.49 -20.67 -13.79
N THR A 55 3.48 -20.35 -14.60
CA THR A 55 3.30 -20.90 -15.96
C THR A 55 3.92 -20.04 -17.07
N GLY A 56 4.64 -18.96 -16.70
CA GLY A 56 5.45 -18.17 -17.62
C GLY A 56 4.72 -16.99 -18.27
N PHE A 57 3.56 -16.56 -17.75
CA PHE A 57 2.96 -15.30 -18.18
C PHE A 57 3.81 -14.10 -17.71
N ASP A 58 4.15 -13.20 -18.63
CA ASP A 58 4.92 -11.99 -18.38
C ASP A 58 4.64 -10.93 -19.48
N PRO A 59 4.11 -9.73 -19.13
CA PRO A 59 3.79 -9.24 -17.80
C PRO A 59 2.47 -9.78 -17.21
N LEU A 60 2.32 -9.71 -15.89
CA LEU A 60 1.05 -9.80 -15.19
C LEU A 60 0.51 -8.40 -14.92
N ILE A 61 -0.68 -8.08 -15.40
CA ILE A 61 -1.33 -6.78 -15.24
C ILE A 61 -2.39 -6.89 -14.14
N ALA A 62 -2.20 -6.16 -13.04
CA ALA A 62 -3.14 -6.11 -11.93
C ALA A 62 -4.16 -4.99 -12.13
N ALA A 63 -5.38 -5.32 -12.53
CA ALA A 63 -6.47 -4.39 -12.79
C ALA A 63 -7.39 -4.27 -11.58
N GLY A 64 -7.23 -3.20 -10.77
CA GLY A 64 -7.97 -3.03 -9.54
C GLY A 64 -7.60 -1.77 -8.77
N GLY A 65 -7.37 -1.90 -7.47
CA GLY A 65 -6.84 -0.90 -6.56
C GLY A 65 -5.69 -1.47 -5.73
N ASP A 66 -5.20 -0.72 -4.72
CA ASP A 66 -4.03 -1.07 -3.92
C ASP A 66 -4.08 -2.49 -3.33
N GLY A 67 -5.24 -2.92 -2.78
CA GLY A 67 -5.40 -4.30 -2.26
C GLY A 67 -5.24 -5.38 -3.35
N THR A 68 -5.77 -5.15 -4.56
CA THR A 68 -5.59 -6.09 -5.68
C THR A 68 -4.13 -6.15 -6.11
N TRP A 69 -3.45 -5.00 -6.12
CA TRP A 69 -2.03 -4.92 -6.45
C TRP A 69 -1.16 -5.64 -5.43
N ASN A 70 -1.44 -5.43 -4.13
CA ASN A 70 -0.78 -6.16 -3.05
C ASN A 70 -0.95 -7.68 -3.19
N GLU A 71 -2.18 -8.16 -3.47
CA GLU A 71 -2.43 -9.59 -3.70
C GLU A 71 -1.61 -10.13 -4.88
N VAL A 72 -1.57 -9.41 -6.02
CA VAL A 72 -0.80 -9.85 -7.20
C VAL A 72 0.70 -9.86 -6.91
N VAL A 73 1.22 -8.87 -6.19
CA VAL A 73 2.63 -8.84 -5.75
C VAL A 73 2.97 -10.08 -4.92
N ASN A 74 2.15 -10.38 -3.89
CA ASN A 74 2.36 -11.56 -3.05
C ASN A 74 2.30 -12.86 -3.86
N GLY A 75 1.43 -12.94 -4.88
CA GLY A 75 1.36 -14.08 -5.79
C GLY A 75 2.60 -14.24 -6.66
N ILE A 76 3.11 -13.16 -7.25
CA ILE A 76 4.36 -13.18 -8.04
C ILE A 76 5.53 -13.62 -7.16
N LEU A 77 5.70 -13.00 -5.99
CA LEU A 77 6.81 -13.31 -5.08
C LEU A 77 6.75 -14.76 -4.59
N SER A 78 5.57 -15.26 -4.21
CA SER A 78 5.42 -16.65 -3.74
C SER A 78 5.65 -17.70 -4.83
N SER A 79 5.49 -17.34 -6.11
CA SER A 79 5.77 -18.26 -7.23
C SER A 79 7.26 -18.42 -7.53
N GLY A 80 8.13 -17.57 -6.95
CA GLY A 80 9.56 -17.49 -7.28
C GLY A 80 9.84 -16.95 -8.69
N SER A 81 8.82 -16.45 -9.39
CA SER A 81 8.95 -15.90 -10.74
C SER A 81 9.47 -14.46 -10.71
N SER A 82 10.18 -14.08 -11.77
CA SER A 82 10.58 -12.69 -12.03
C SER A 82 9.65 -11.97 -13.00
N ALA A 83 8.38 -12.40 -13.09
CA ALA A 83 7.40 -11.77 -13.96
C ALA A 83 7.26 -10.27 -13.66
N ARG A 84 7.13 -9.47 -14.73
CA ARG A 84 6.91 -8.03 -14.61
C ARG A 84 5.47 -7.76 -14.15
N LEU A 85 5.33 -6.83 -13.21
CA LEU A 85 4.04 -6.34 -12.77
C LEU A 85 3.65 -5.09 -13.56
N GLY A 86 2.45 -5.08 -14.11
CA GLY A 86 1.80 -3.89 -14.63
C GLY A 86 0.64 -3.48 -13.73
N LEU A 87 0.44 -2.19 -13.50
CA LEU A 87 -0.66 -1.68 -12.68
C LEU A 87 -1.71 -0.99 -13.54
N LEU A 88 -2.98 -1.34 -13.32
CA LEU A 88 -4.12 -0.75 -14.01
C LEU A 88 -5.15 -0.26 -12.99
N PRO A 89 -5.17 1.06 -12.67
CA PRO A 89 -6.04 1.61 -11.63
C PRO A 89 -7.49 1.69 -12.13
N LEU A 90 -8.34 0.79 -11.63
CA LEU A 90 -9.79 0.78 -11.89
C LEU A 90 -10.60 1.41 -10.75
N ALA A 91 -10.03 1.48 -9.54
CA ALA A 91 -10.59 2.18 -8.39
C ALA A 91 -10.16 3.66 -8.34
N LYS A 92 -10.86 4.48 -7.56
CA LYS A 92 -10.41 5.82 -7.20
C LYS A 92 -9.46 5.71 -6.01
N GLY A 93 -8.34 6.42 -6.07
CA GLY A 93 -7.49 6.64 -4.87
C GLY A 93 -6.13 6.00 -4.95
N GLY A 94 -5.79 5.00 -5.59
CA GLY A 94 -4.48 4.33 -5.67
C GLY A 94 -3.29 5.12 -5.10
N ASP A 95 -2.97 4.93 -3.82
CA ASP A 95 -1.91 5.70 -3.16
C ASP A 95 -0.54 5.29 -3.70
N PHE A 96 -0.36 4.00 -4.00
CA PHE A 96 0.84 3.53 -4.67
C PHE A 96 0.94 4.05 -6.11
N ALA A 97 -0.18 4.09 -6.86
CA ALA A 97 -0.19 4.70 -8.20
C ALA A 97 0.29 6.16 -8.16
N ARG A 98 -0.12 6.90 -7.13
CA ARG A 98 0.33 8.29 -6.92
C ARG A 98 1.82 8.36 -6.60
N SER A 99 2.34 7.44 -5.79
CA SER A 99 3.77 7.35 -5.45
C SER A 99 4.65 7.13 -6.69
N ILE A 100 4.15 6.42 -7.69
CA ILE A 100 4.88 6.16 -8.94
C ILE A 100 4.49 7.09 -10.11
N GLY A 101 3.66 8.11 -9.88
CA GLY A 101 3.24 9.06 -10.90
C GLY A 101 2.23 8.52 -11.92
N LEU A 102 1.49 7.47 -11.59
CA LEU A 102 0.51 6.85 -12.48
C LEU A 102 -0.85 7.56 -12.42
N ALA A 103 -1.19 8.33 -13.45
CA ALA A 103 -2.32 9.27 -13.46
C ALA A 103 -3.66 8.67 -13.96
N GLY A 104 -3.94 7.40 -13.68
CA GLY A 104 -5.21 6.77 -14.02
C GLY A 104 -5.17 5.78 -15.18
N PRO A 105 -6.33 5.22 -15.60
CA PRO A 105 -6.34 4.04 -16.48
C PRO A 105 -5.73 4.27 -17.87
N ARG A 106 -5.99 5.44 -18.49
CA ARG A 106 -5.43 5.75 -19.81
C ARG A 106 -3.90 5.84 -19.76
N HIS A 107 -3.37 6.62 -18.82
CA HIS A 107 -1.93 6.74 -18.62
C HIS A 107 -1.30 5.38 -18.28
N ALA A 108 -2.00 4.54 -17.48
CA ALA A 108 -1.54 3.19 -17.19
C ALA A 108 -1.41 2.32 -18.45
N VAL A 109 -2.38 2.37 -19.37
CA VAL A 109 -2.30 1.62 -20.63
C VAL A 109 -1.13 2.12 -21.51
N GLU A 110 -0.91 3.42 -21.56
CA GLU A 110 0.24 4.00 -22.28
C GLU A 110 1.57 3.57 -21.65
N THR A 111 1.66 3.59 -20.32
CA THR A 111 2.82 3.09 -19.55
C THR A 111 3.08 1.60 -19.83
N LEU A 112 2.03 0.79 -19.83
CA LEU A 112 2.14 -0.64 -20.13
C LEU A 112 2.62 -0.89 -21.58
N ALA A 113 2.15 -0.08 -22.52
CA ALA A 113 2.57 -0.16 -23.92
C ALA A 113 4.01 0.30 -24.13
N ALA A 114 4.49 1.29 -23.37
CA ALA A 114 5.90 1.70 -23.38
C ALA A 114 6.82 0.61 -22.82
N GLY A 115 6.33 -0.17 -21.85
CA GLY A 115 7.02 -1.35 -21.34
C GLY A 115 8.29 -1.06 -20.52
N GLU A 116 8.50 0.18 -20.09
CA GLU A 116 9.66 0.55 -19.27
C GLU A 116 9.61 -0.13 -17.89
N VAL A 117 10.67 -0.81 -17.53
CA VAL A 117 10.75 -1.63 -16.32
C VAL A 117 11.69 -0.98 -15.30
N ARG A 118 11.15 -0.69 -14.11
CA ARG A 118 11.90 -0.30 -12.93
C ARG A 118 11.94 -1.46 -11.94
N LYS A 119 13.10 -1.75 -11.36
CA LYS A 119 13.20 -2.66 -10.22
C LYS A 119 12.88 -1.88 -8.96
N VAL A 120 11.87 -2.32 -8.22
CA VAL A 120 11.40 -1.65 -7.01
C VAL A 120 11.53 -2.56 -5.79
N ASP A 121 11.62 -1.93 -4.65
CA ASP A 121 11.71 -2.61 -3.37
C ASP A 121 10.34 -3.17 -2.96
N VAL A 122 10.40 -4.20 -2.15
CA VAL A 122 9.23 -4.79 -1.49
C VAL A 122 9.59 -4.95 -0.03
N VAL A 123 8.67 -4.73 0.87
CA VAL A 123 8.91 -4.96 2.29
C VAL A 123 8.22 -6.24 2.73
N ARG A 124 8.99 -7.17 3.27
CA ARG A 124 8.51 -8.39 3.93
C ARG A 124 8.16 -8.08 5.37
N VAL A 125 7.00 -8.52 5.82
CA VAL A 125 6.54 -8.32 7.20
C VAL A 125 6.10 -9.63 7.81
N ARG A 126 6.62 -9.95 9.00
CA ARG A 126 6.14 -10.99 9.89
C ARG A 126 5.36 -10.35 11.02
N PHE A 127 4.19 -10.87 11.35
CA PHE A 127 3.28 -10.27 12.32
C PHE A 127 2.35 -11.32 12.93
N ARG A 128 1.51 -10.91 13.91
CA ARG A 128 0.45 -11.75 14.46
C ARG A 128 -0.84 -11.59 13.67
N GLY A 129 -1.33 -12.69 13.11
CA GLY A 129 -2.62 -12.76 12.47
C GLY A 129 -3.80 -12.62 13.45
N PRO A 130 -5.05 -12.55 12.92
CA PRO A 130 -6.24 -12.31 13.75
C PRO A 130 -6.51 -13.37 14.82
N ALA A 131 -6.06 -14.61 14.64
CA ALA A 131 -6.16 -15.70 15.62
C ALA A 131 -4.90 -15.84 16.48
N GLY A 132 -3.96 -14.90 16.41
CA GLY A 132 -2.69 -14.90 17.15
C GLY A 132 -1.58 -15.71 16.52
N GLU A 133 -1.84 -16.34 15.34
CA GLU A 133 -0.85 -17.11 14.58
C GLU A 133 0.20 -16.20 13.93
N GLY A 134 1.43 -16.72 13.76
CA GLY A 134 2.47 -16.04 12.99
C GLY A 134 2.12 -16.03 11.51
N ARG A 135 2.18 -14.87 10.89
CA ARG A 135 1.97 -14.68 9.45
C ARG A 135 3.10 -13.90 8.82
N GLU A 136 3.30 -14.14 7.52
CA GLU A 136 4.21 -13.37 6.69
C GLU A 136 3.46 -12.87 5.45
N ARG A 137 3.64 -11.60 5.11
CA ARG A 137 3.15 -10.97 3.88
C ARG A 137 4.14 -9.91 3.40
N HIS A 138 3.91 -9.43 2.18
CA HIS A 138 4.68 -8.33 1.60
C HIS A 138 3.78 -7.12 1.35
N PHE A 139 4.37 -5.92 1.46
CA PHE A 139 3.73 -4.70 1.00
C PHE A 139 4.66 -3.91 0.06
N ILE A 140 4.07 -3.08 -0.79
CA ILE A 140 4.80 -2.27 -1.78
C ILE A 140 4.65 -0.78 -1.53
N ASN A 141 3.65 -0.38 -0.75
CA ASN A 141 3.37 1.02 -0.47
C ASN A 141 3.63 1.34 1.01
N ILE A 142 2.70 1.07 1.90
CA ILE A 142 2.82 1.43 3.32
C ILE A 142 2.19 0.35 4.20
N ALA A 143 2.90 0.00 5.28
CA ALA A 143 2.32 -0.64 6.45
C ALA A 143 2.09 0.41 7.53
N SER A 144 0.97 0.35 8.27
CA SER A 144 0.79 1.21 9.42
C SER A 144 0.13 0.49 10.60
N PHE A 145 0.40 0.98 11.82
CA PHE A 145 -0.24 0.51 13.03
C PHE A 145 -0.69 1.67 13.91
N GLY A 146 -1.73 1.43 14.72
CA GLY A 146 -2.45 2.44 15.46
C GLY A 146 -3.59 3.07 14.65
N LEU A 147 -3.69 4.40 14.62
CA LEU A 147 -4.79 5.15 14.00
C LEU A 147 -5.06 4.74 12.54
N GLY A 148 -3.99 4.55 11.74
CA GLY A 148 -4.11 4.14 10.34
C GLY A 148 -4.84 2.82 10.18
N ALA A 149 -4.40 1.79 10.90
CA ALA A 149 -5.00 0.47 10.88
C ALA A 149 -6.43 0.46 11.49
N GLU A 150 -6.69 1.24 12.55
CA GLU A 150 -8.04 1.38 13.10
C GLU A 150 -8.99 2.03 12.10
N ALA A 151 -8.56 3.06 11.39
CA ALA A 151 -9.35 3.68 10.33
C ALA A 151 -9.63 2.69 9.20
N ALA A 152 -8.64 1.89 8.78
CA ALA A 152 -8.81 0.85 7.77
C ALA A 152 -9.84 -0.23 8.19
N LEU A 153 -9.82 -0.66 9.46
CA LEU A 153 -10.81 -1.57 10.02
C LEU A 153 -12.23 -0.99 9.95
N ARG A 154 -12.42 0.27 10.35
CA ARG A 154 -13.73 0.93 10.35
C ARG A 154 -14.26 1.17 8.93
N VAL A 155 -13.39 1.53 7.99
CA VAL A 155 -13.75 1.79 6.59
C VAL A 155 -14.38 0.56 5.93
N ARG A 156 -14.00 -0.67 6.31
CA ARG A 156 -14.63 -1.90 5.79
C ARG A 156 -16.13 -2.00 6.06
N GLY A 157 -16.61 -1.46 7.19
CA GLY A 157 -18.02 -1.48 7.59
C GLY A 157 -18.82 -0.22 7.21
N TRP A 158 -18.20 0.80 6.63
CA TRP A 158 -18.80 2.11 6.45
C TRP A 158 -19.39 2.38 5.08
N ASN A 159 -20.33 3.35 5.07
CA ASN A 159 -21.12 3.76 3.93
C ASN A 159 -20.26 4.15 2.71
N ARG A 160 -20.54 3.49 1.56
CA ARG A 160 -19.80 3.61 0.29
C ARG A 160 -19.96 4.97 -0.41
N PHE A 161 -20.80 5.87 0.14
CA PHE A 161 -21.15 7.15 -0.51
C PHE A 161 -20.11 8.24 -0.30
N LEU A 162 -19.25 8.15 0.71
CA LEU A 162 -18.20 9.16 0.93
C LEU A 162 -17.00 8.92 0.01
N PRO A 163 -16.40 10.01 -0.55
CA PRO A 163 -15.12 9.94 -1.25
C PRO A 163 -14.03 9.31 -0.38
N GLY A 164 -13.06 8.59 -0.97
CA GLY A 164 -12.04 7.85 -0.24
C GLY A 164 -11.33 8.63 0.87
N ARG A 165 -10.88 9.87 0.57
CA ARG A 165 -10.25 10.76 1.56
C ARG A 165 -11.17 11.11 2.74
N ALA A 166 -12.40 11.56 2.45
CA ALA A 166 -13.35 11.94 3.47
C ALA A 166 -13.76 10.74 4.33
N ARG A 167 -13.89 9.56 3.73
CA ARG A 167 -14.22 8.31 4.43
C ARG A 167 -13.11 7.91 5.39
N TYR A 168 -11.84 8.00 4.98
CA TYR A 168 -10.69 7.64 5.81
C TYR A 168 -10.55 8.61 6.99
N LEU A 169 -10.61 9.91 6.74
CA LEU A 169 -10.60 10.94 7.78
C LEU A 169 -11.76 10.77 8.78
N ALA A 170 -12.98 10.55 8.27
CA ALA A 170 -14.14 10.32 9.13
C ALA A 170 -13.99 9.04 9.99
N ALA A 171 -13.38 7.98 9.46
CA ALA A 171 -13.10 6.75 10.21
C ALA A 171 -12.03 6.95 11.30
N ALA A 172 -11.13 7.91 11.13
CA ALA A 172 -10.10 8.27 12.11
C ALA A 172 -10.65 9.14 13.26
N LEU A 173 -11.74 9.91 13.04
CA LEU A 173 -12.28 10.85 14.03
C LEU A 173 -12.56 10.26 15.42
N PRO A 174 -13.20 9.08 15.58
CA PRO A 174 -13.48 8.54 16.91
C PRO A 174 -12.21 8.27 17.73
N THR A 175 -11.16 7.77 17.09
CA THR A 175 -9.87 7.52 17.75
C THR A 175 -9.16 8.80 18.14
N LEU A 176 -9.15 9.79 17.23
CA LEU A 176 -8.59 11.12 17.51
C LEU A 176 -9.36 11.86 18.61
N ALA A 177 -10.70 11.77 18.62
CA ALA A 177 -11.55 12.37 19.64
C ALA A 177 -11.33 11.73 21.01
N ALA A 178 -11.09 10.41 21.06
CA ALA A 178 -10.77 9.71 22.28
C ALA A 178 -9.36 10.07 22.81
N GLY A 179 -8.50 10.69 22.00
CA GLY A 179 -7.14 11.08 22.36
C GLY A 179 -6.29 9.90 22.85
N ARG A 180 -6.60 8.68 22.36
CA ARG A 180 -5.89 7.46 22.76
C ARG A 180 -4.60 7.33 21.96
N GLY A 181 -3.52 7.05 22.64
CA GLY A 181 -2.26 6.59 22.08
C GLY A 181 -1.98 5.16 22.56
N PHE A 182 -0.91 4.60 22.04
CA PHE A 182 -0.35 3.33 22.51
C PHE A 182 1.15 3.51 22.72
N ASP A 183 1.70 2.79 23.69
CA ASP A 183 3.14 2.80 23.89
C ASP A 183 3.79 1.91 22.85
N ALA A 184 4.65 2.51 22.02
CA ALA A 184 5.37 1.83 20.94
C ALA A 184 6.84 1.73 21.29
N ARG A 185 7.42 0.56 21.03
CA ARG A 185 8.85 0.30 21.06
C ARG A 185 9.31 -0.09 19.67
N LEU A 186 10.26 0.67 19.14
CA LEU A 186 10.80 0.46 17.79
C LEU A 186 12.28 0.15 17.86
N TRP A 187 12.72 -0.85 17.12
CA TRP A 187 14.12 -1.13 16.82
C TRP A 187 14.34 -0.87 15.34
N LEU A 188 15.31 -0.03 15.02
CA LEU A 188 15.71 0.33 13.68
C LEU A 188 17.10 -0.26 13.43
N ASP A 189 17.19 -1.22 12.55
CA ASP A 189 18.39 -2.03 12.31
C ASP A 189 18.92 -2.64 13.62
N ASP A 190 20.18 -2.40 13.93
CA ASP A 190 20.84 -2.90 15.15
C ASP A 190 20.92 -1.83 16.26
N ALA A 191 20.15 -0.72 16.14
CA ALA A 191 20.14 0.34 17.12
C ALA A 191 19.36 -0.03 18.41
N ALA A 192 19.64 0.71 19.49
CA ALA A 192 18.84 0.60 20.71
C ALA A 192 17.37 0.95 20.45
N PRO A 193 16.42 0.36 21.21
CA PRO A 193 15.01 0.64 21.02
C PRO A 193 14.66 2.08 21.35
N ILE A 194 13.74 2.63 20.54
CA ILE A 194 13.15 3.95 20.72
C ILE A 194 11.73 3.74 21.30
N GLU A 195 11.40 4.42 22.39
CA GLU A 195 10.11 4.31 23.04
C GLU A 195 9.33 5.61 22.92
N PHE A 196 8.06 5.51 22.50
CA PHE A 196 7.16 6.64 22.34
C PHE A 196 5.72 6.27 22.69
N ASN A 197 4.94 7.27 23.12
CA ASN A 197 3.49 7.17 23.10
C ASN A 197 2.97 7.70 21.76
N ALA A 198 2.54 6.81 20.88
CA ALA A 198 2.20 7.09 19.50
C ALA A 198 0.68 7.09 19.23
N THR A 199 0.25 7.93 18.31
CA THR A 199 -1.06 7.83 17.65
C THR A 199 -1.02 6.89 16.46
N THR A 200 0.05 6.95 15.68
CA THR A 200 0.27 6.08 14.51
C THR A 200 1.75 5.99 14.17
N VAL A 201 2.12 4.84 13.62
CA VAL A 201 3.44 4.64 13.00
C VAL A 201 3.21 4.11 11.60
N ALA A 202 3.91 4.66 10.61
CA ALA A 202 3.92 4.21 9.24
C ALA A 202 5.32 3.72 8.86
N LEU A 203 5.37 2.52 8.26
CA LEU A 203 6.55 1.96 7.62
C LEU A 203 6.33 2.09 6.11
N ALA A 204 7.06 2.97 5.47
CA ALA A 204 6.76 3.41 4.12
C ALA A 204 7.85 3.01 3.12
N ASN A 205 7.41 2.42 2.02
CA ASN A 205 8.14 2.26 0.77
C ASN A 205 7.65 3.29 -0.26
N GLY A 206 6.34 3.58 -0.27
CA GLY A 206 5.74 4.67 -1.04
C GLY A 206 5.39 5.87 -0.17
N ARG A 207 5.03 6.98 -0.81
CA ARG A 207 4.85 8.28 -0.14
C ARG A 207 3.48 8.51 0.47
N TYR A 208 2.43 7.94 -0.16
CA TYR A 208 1.03 8.33 0.11
C TYR A 208 0.26 7.23 0.82
N HIS A 209 -0.60 7.62 1.76
CA HIS A 209 -1.46 6.73 2.52
C HIS A 209 -2.86 7.35 2.72
N GLY A 210 -3.87 6.52 2.99
CA GLY A 210 -5.20 6.97 3.39
C GLY A 210 -5.93 7.85 2.39
N GLY A 211 -5.67 7.67 1.07
CA GLY A 211 -6.30 8.45 -0.01
C GLY A 211 -5.56 9.75 -0.32
N GLY A 212 -4.26 9.82 -0.11
CA GLY A 212 -3.39 10.89 -0.53
C GLY A 212 -2.79 11.74 0.58
N ILE A 213 -2.79 11.26 1.82
CA ILE A 213 -1.96 11.82 2.89
C ILE A 213 -0.51 11.53 2.54
N LEU A 214 0.33 12.56 2.52
CA LEU A 214 1.76 12.46 2.23
C LEU A 214 2.53 12.18 3.53
N ILE A 215 2.36 10.93 4.04
CA ILE A 215 2.89 10.51 5.34
C ILE A 215 4.40 10.31 5.34
N ALA A 216 4.98 9.97 4.20
CA ALA A 216 6.41 9.76 4.01
C ALA A 216 6.91 10.50 2.77
N PRO A 217 7.05 11.85 2.83
CA PRO A 217 7.38 12.67 1.65
C PRO A 217 8.70 12.30 0.98
N GLN A 218 9.65 11.75 1.74
CA GLN A 218 10.99 11.41 1.27
C GLN A 218 11.12 9.95 0.81
N ALA A 219 10.09 9.12 1.00
CA ALA A 219 10.15 7.71 0.63
C ALA A 219 10.40 7.52 -0.88
N ALA A 220 11.27 6.57 -1.19
CA ALA A 220 11.62 6.15 -2.54
C ALA A 220 11.48 4.63 -2.67
N ILE A 221 10.85 4.19 -3.74
CA ILE A 221 10.46 2.77 -3.93
C ILE A 221 11.61 1.86 -4.36
N ASP A 222 12.84 2.34 -4.45
CA ASP A 222 14.00 1.61 -5.00
C ASP A 222 15.35 2.00 -4.39
N ASP A 223 15.35 2.60 -3.20
CA ASP A 223 16.55 3.03 -2.49
C ASP A 223 17.04 2.03 -1.41
N GLY A 224 16.31 0.92 -1.23
CA GLY A 224 16.66 -0.13 -0.28
C GLY A 224 16.35 0.21 1.18
N LEU A 225 15.48 1.19 1.45
CA LEU A 225 15.17 1.67 2.78
C LEU A 225 13.66 1.67 3.06
N ILE A 226 13.31 1.57 4.33
CA ILE A 226 11.97 1.80 4.86
C ILE A 226 11.98 3.17 5.53
N ASP A 227 11.14 4.10 5.06
CA ASP A 227 10.93 5.37 5.75
C ASP A 227 9.95 5.15 6.91
N VAL A 228 10.40 5.40 8.14
CA VAL A 228 9.61 5.22 9.36
C VAL A 228 9.13 6.56 9.82
N THR A 229 7.82 6.79 9.75
CA THR A 229 7.18 7.99 10.27
C THR A 229 6.38 7.64 11.52
N LEU A 230 6.75 8.22 12.64
CA LEU A 230 6.04 8.11 13.91
C LEU A 230 5.38 9.44 14.25
N VAL A 231 4.08 9.39 14.52
CA VAL A 231 3.31 10.52 15.04
C VAL A 231 2.99 10.24 16.51
N GLU A 232 3.57 11.03 17.39
CA GLU A 232 3.26 10.94 18.82
C GLU A 232 1.77 11.19 19.08
N ARG A 233 1.37 11.06 20.34
CA ARG A 233 -0.01 11.30 20.74
C ARG A 233 -0.46 12.72 20.36
N VAL A 234 -1.45 12.77 19.45
CA VAL A 234 -2.12 14.00 19.00
C VAL A 234 -3.63 13.90 19.18
N GLY A 235 -4.25 15.03 19.44
CA GLY A 235 -5.71 15.14 19.54
C GLY A 235 -6.35 15.69 18.27
N LEU A 236 -7.69 15.64 18.22
CA LEU A 236 -8.46 16.13 17.07
C LEU A 236 -8.20 17.60 16.76
N ALA A 237 -8.12 18.47 17.77
CA ALA A 237 -7.85 19.88 17.59
C ALA A 237 -6.47 20.13 16.98
N GLU A 238 -5.47 19.38 17.41
CA GLU A 238 -4.10 19.49 16.90
C GLU A 238 -4.01 19.03 15.44
N VAL A 239 -4.67 17.91 15.09
CA VAL A 239 -4.76 17.43 13.71
C VAL A 239 -5.50 18.44 12.83
N ALA A 240 -6.61 19.03 13.31
CA ALA A 240 -7.37 20.03 12.57
C ALA A 240 -6.54 21.30 12.29
N ALA A 241 -5.79 21.77 13.29
CA ALA A 241 -4.91 22.94 13.16
C ALA A 241 -3.76 22.71 12.16
N ASN A 242 -3.29 21.45 12.04
CA ASN A 242 -2.15 21.07 11.21
C ASN A 242 -2.56 20.28 9.96
N LEU A 243 -3.83 20.28 9.57
CA LEU A 243 -4.35 19.47 8.45
C LEU A 243 -3.59 19.70 7.14
N ARG A 244 -3.08 20.92 6.90
CA ARG A 244 -2.27 21.25 5.74
C ARG A 244 -1.01 20.40 5.65
N LEU A 245 -0.34 20.11 6.77
CA LEU A 245 0.91 19.34 6.80
C LEU A 245 0.74 17.92 6.26
N LEU A 246 -0.47 17.34 6.39
CA LEU A 246 -0.76 16.00 5.87
C LEU A 246 -0.72 15.91 4.33
N TYR A 247 -0.76 17.06 3.63
CA TYR A 247 -0.86 17.09 2.16
C TYR A 247 0.23 17.92 1.48
N SER A 248 0.96 18.76 2.23
CA SER A 248 1.98 19.66 1.67
C SER A 248 3.36 19.01 1.50
N GLY A 249 3.62 17.92 2.20
CA GLY A 249 4.95 17.32 2.29
C GLY A 249 5.78 17.81 3.47
N ASP A 250 5.24 18.75 4.25
CA ASP A 250 5.94 19.38 5.38
C ASP A 250 5.65 18.68 6.73
N ILE A 251 5.14 17.45 6.69
CA ILE A 251 4.71 16.72 7.91
C ILE A 251 5.83 16.61 8.94
N TYR A 252 7.09 16.50 8.51
CA TYR A 252 8.26 16.41 9.37
C TYR A 252 8.63 17.73 10.07
N SER A 253 7.97 18.84 9.73
CA SER A 253 8.12 20.11 10.47
C SER A 253 7.35 20.14 11.80
N HIS A 254 6.42 19.20 12.00
CA HIS A 254 5.64 19.13 13.24
C HIS A 254 6.48 18.52 14.37
N PRO A 255 6.55 19.13 15.57
CA PRO A 255 7.45 18.70 16.66
C PRO A 255 7.14 17.30 17.21
N LYS A 256 5.93 16.78 17.01
CA LYS A 256 5.50 15.43 17.41
C LYS A 256 5.60 14.41 16.28
N VAL A 257 6.24 14.75 15.16
CA VAL A 257 6.47 13.82 14.07
C VAL A 257 7.94 13.52 13.96
N HIS A 258 8.27 12.25 14.09
CA HIS A 258 9.64 11.76 13.98
C HIS A 258 9.80 10.93 12.73
N HIS A 259 10.97 10.98 12.14
CA HIS A 259 11.29 10.29 10.90
C HIS A 259 12.67 9.64 10.97
N TRP A 260 12.75 8.40 10.53
CA TRP A 260 13.98 7.63 10.38
C TRP A 260 13.93 6.81 9.10
N ARG A 261 15.08 6.26 8.73
CA ARG A 261 15.21 5.32 7.62
C ARG A 261 15.97 4.09 8.11
N ALA A 262 15.49 2.91 7.73
CA ALA A 262 16.08 1.64 8.18
C ALA A 262 15.93 0.56 7.10
N VAL A 263 16.76 -0.47 7.15
CA VAL A 263 16.63 -1.69 6.34
C VAL A 263 15.68 -2.68 7.03
N ARG A 264 15.74 -2.72 8.37
CA ARG A 264 14.93 -3.59 9.22
C ARG A 264 14.25 -2.79 10.32
N VAL A 265 12.99 -3.10 10.57
CA VAL A 265 12.21 -2.49 11.64
C VAL A 265 11.53 -3.60 12.43
N ARG A 266 11.74 -3.63 13.74
CA ARG A 266 10.91 -4.39 14.68
C ARG A 266 10.06 -3.42 15.47
N ALA A 267 8.80 -3.78 15.69
CA ALA A 267 7.88 -2.96 16.48
C ALA A 267 7.06 -3.80 17.44
N GLU A 268 6.89 -3.27 18.64
CA GLU A 268 6.00 -3.78 19.68
C GLU A 268 5.11 -2.63 20.17
N ALA A 269 3.93 -2.94 20.68
CA ALA A 269 3.02 -1.94 21.25
C ALA A 269 2.22 -2.53 22.41
N GLU A 270 1.95 -1.68 23.38
CA GLU A 270 1.09 -1.97 24.53
C GLU A 270 0.03 -0.86 24.69
N PRO A 271 -1.28 -1.17 24.60
CA PRO A 271 -1.84 -2.46 24.17
C PRO A 271 -1.48 -2.80 22.72
N ALA A 272 -1.58 -4.09 22.36
CA ALA A 272 -1.26 -4.55 20.99
C ALA A 272 -2.04 -3.76 19.95
N ALA A 273 -1.33 -3.00 19.11
CA ALA A 273 -1.92 -2.13 18.11
C ALA A 273 -2.33 -2.94 16.87
N PRO A 274 -3.47 -2.63 16.23
CA PRO A 274 -3.84 -3.22 14.96
C PRO A 274 -2.87 -2.81 13.86
N LEU A 275 -2.65 -3.73 12.91
CA LEU A 275 -1.75 -3.59 11.77
C LEU A 275 -2.53 -3.65 10.46
N GLU A 276 -2.18 -2.77 9.53
CA GLU A 276 -2.62 -2.83 8.14
C GLU A 276 -1.43 -2.83 7.19
N LEU A 277 -1.59 -3.46 6.02
CA LEU A 277 -0.63 -3.48 4.91
C LEU A 277 -1.34 -3.02 3.64
N ASP A 278 -0.84 -1.97 2.99
CA ASP A 278 -1.41 -1.38 1.76
C ASP A 278 -2.93 -1.09 1.87
N GLY A 279 -3.39 -0.64 3.05
CA GLY A 279 -4.79 -0.34 3.34
C GLY A 279 -5.65 -1.54 3.76
N GLU A 280 -5.08 -2.75 3.87
CA GLU A 280 -5.77 -3.94 4.34
C GLU A 280 -5.42 -4.28 5.79
N PRO A 281 -6.39 -4.30 6.72
CA PRO A 281 -6.15 -4.80 8.07
C PRO A 281 -5.80 -6.29 8.03
N VAL A 282 -4.67 -6.66 8.64
CA VAL A 282 -4.12 -8.03 8.54
C VAL A 282 -3.92 -8.72 9.87
N GLY A 283 -3.82 -7.97 10.97
CA GLY A 283 -3.56 -8.53 12.30
C GLY A 283 -3.12 -7.45 13.29
N THR A 284 -2.17 -7.78 14.14
CA THR A 284 -1.66 -6.91 15.21
C THR A 284 -0.15 -7.02 15.37
N LEU A 285 0.42 -6.09 16.13
CA LEU A 285 1.81 -6.20 16.62
C LEU A 285 1.96 -7.40 17.60
N PRO A 286 3.21 -7.92 17.81
CA PRO A 286 4.48 -7.41 17.28
C PRO A 286 4.65 -7.67 15.77
N LEU A 287 5.52 -6.88 15.15
CA LEU A 287 5.95 -7.10 13.77
C LEU A 287 7.47 -7.05 13.63
N GLU A 288 7.95 -7.72 12.57
CA GLU A 288 9.30 -7.57 12.01
C GLU A 288 9.15 -7.27 10.51
N ALA A 289 9.71 -6.15 10.08
CA ALA A 289 9.72 -5.73 8.68
C ALA A 289 11.16 -5.65 8.16
N GLU A 290 11.36 -6.08 6.91
CA GLU A 290 12.65 -6.04 6.24
C GLU A 290 12.45 -5.67 4.78
N VAL A 291 13.22 -4.70 4.28
CA VAL A 291 13.20 -4.38 2.86
C VAL A 291 13.92 -5.48 2.06
N LEU A 292 13.29 -5.88 0.97
CA LEU A 292 13.86 -6.74 -0.06
C LEU A 292 14.21 -5.85 -1.26
N PRO A 293 15.48 -5.43 -1.40
CA PRO A 293 15.84 -4.43 -2.39
C PRO A 293 15.61 -4.96 -3.80
N ARG A 294 14.95 -4.15 -4.64
CA ARG A 294 14.76 -4.41 -6.07
C ARG A 294 14.11 -5.79 -6.37
N ALA A 295 13.27 -6.27 -5.46
CA ALA A 295 12.67 -7.60 -5.52
C ALA A 295 11.56 -7.74 -6.57
N LEU A 296 11.00 -6.62 -7.03
CA LEU A 296 9.89 -6.62 -7.98
C LEU A 296 10.23 -5.84 -9.25
N ARG A 297 9.89 -6.37 -10.41
CA ARG A 297 10.00 -5.72 -11.72
C ARG A 297 8.69 -5.03 -12.07
N LEU A 298 8.61 -3.73 -11.91
CA LEU A 298 7.41 -2.93 -12.14
C LEU A 298 7.48 -2.22 -13.49
N ILE A 299 6.43 -2.35 -14.31
CA ILE A 299 6.24 -1.48 -15.48
C ILE A 299 5.67 -0.15 -14.95
N SER A 300 6.45 0.90 -15.02
CA SER A 300 6.13 2.21 -14.45
C SER A 300 6.40 3.33 -15.44
N PRO A 301 5.78 4.50 -15.27
CA PRO A 301 6.21 5.69 -16.00
C PRO A 301 7.70 5.95 -15.78
N ALA A 302 8.34 6.59 -16.75
CA ALA A 302 9.71 7.09 -16.58
C ALA A 302 9.80 7.90 -15.28
N ALA A 303 10.87 7.70 -14.52
CA ALA A 303 11.07 8.46 -13.29
C ALA A 303 11.07 9.95 -13.64
N THR A 304 10.04 10.67 -13.19
CA THR A 304 10.12 12.14 -13.18
C THR A 304 11.23 12.50 -12.22
N ALA A 305 12.24 13.21 -12.71
CA ALA A 305 13.27 13.78 -11.84
C ALA A 305 12.60 14.58 -10.70
N PRO A 306 13.14 14.52 -9.48
CA PRO A 306 12.58 15.19 -8.30
C PRO A 306 12.46 16.69 -8.46
#